data_d00a7276972e3b2049ee13327a989846
#
_entry.id   d00a7276972e3b2049ee13327a989846
#
_cell.length_a   1.000
_cell.length_b   1.000
_cell.length_c   1.000
_cell.angle_alpha   90.00
_cell.angle_beta   90.00
_cell.angle_gamma   90.00
#
_symmetry.space_group_name_H-M   'P 1'
#
loop_
_entity.id
_entity.type
_entity.pdbx_description
1 polymer ?
#
loop_
_entity_poly.entity_id
_entity_poly.type
_entity_poly.pdbx_seq_one_letter_code
_entity_poly.pdbx_strand_id
1 'polypeptide(L)'
;TRGTIYDCRMLPITGEAESYVAAISPSVEAAAALSENLPAERFSAIYPSLQKGVPFAIRLDERIEAQGILLFPAPYRYSDQSLACHTIGYLDGSGEGVAGIEKAFNDVLTENQGKVSIQYVVDALNRPLGGDEGRVTDTSYLGKSGVVLTLDKRIQQIAEEVAEKHLDQAAVLVAEIPSCKLRAVVSLPGFDPANVAEALQGENSPLMNRAFSAYNVGSVFKLVSAAAALESGIPPNYSYVCEGEIEVDGSMFHCYNEEAHGQETMSTAIAHSCNTYFINLMQQVPEEKFLKMAEAFGFGSSCELAPGLFSVKGTLPSLRTLSARKALANFSFGQGELTATPLQITAMINTIAS
;
A
#
# COMPACT_ATOMS: atom_id res chain seq x y z
N THR A 1 12.10 -20.58 -3.31
CA THR A 1 10.94 -19.69 -3.64
C THR A 1 10.42 -19.06 -2.37
N ARG A 2 10.29 -17.74 -2.33
CA ARG A 2 9.71 -16.97 -1.23
C ARG A 2 8.19 -17.24 -1.11
N GLY A 3 7.64 -17.21 0.09
CA GLY A 3 6.21 -17.41 0.35
C GLY A 3 5.34 -16.39 -0.37
N THR A 4 4.11 -16.76 -0.70
CA THR A 4 3.18 -15.92 -1.48
C THR A 4 2.36 -15.02 -0.56
N ILE A 5 2.11 -13.78 -0.99
CA ILE A 5 1.14 -12.87 -0.37
C ILE A 5 -0.19 -13.06 -1.10
N TYR A 6 -1.24 -13.34 -0.34
CA TYR A 6 -2.59 -13.61 -0.84
C TYR A 6 -3.56 -12.50 -0.44
N ASP A 7 -4.61 -12.35 -1.23
CA ASP A 7 -5.77 -11.56 -0.88
C ASP A 7 -6.67 -12.28 0.14
N CYS A 8 -7.76 -11.64 0.56
CA CYS A 8 -8.71 -12.20 1.53
C CYS A 8 -9.48 -13.44 1.03
N ARG A 9 -9.40 -13.79 -0.25
CA ARG A 9 -9.97 -14.97 -0.88
C ARG A 9 -8.92 -15.99 -1.29
N MET A 10 -7.71 -15.87 -0.80
CA MET A 10 -6.58 -16.76 -1.15
C MET A 10 -6.14 -16.65 -2.62
N LEU A 11 -6.48 -15.55 -3.31
CA LEU A 11 -5.91 -15.27 -4.63
C LEU A 11 -4.52 -14.66 -4.45
N PRO A 12 -3.50 -15.13 -5.18
CA PRO A 12 -2.16 -14.56 -5.06
C PRO A 12 -2.11 -13.11 -5.54
N ILE A 13 -1.40 -12.27 -4.78
CA ILE A 13 -1.05 -10.90 -5.15
C ILE A 13 0.39 -10.85 -5.67
N THR A 14 1.25 -11.77 -5.17
CA THR A 14 2.64 -11.89 -5.60
C THR A 14 2.92 -13.29 -6.13
N GLY A 15 3.85 -13.40 -7.10
CA GLY A 15 4.27 -14.70 -7.64
C GLY A 15 3.29 -15.31 -8.64
N GLU A 16 2.56 -14.48 -9.42
CA GLU A 16 1.59 -14.94 -10.42
C GLU A 16 2.17 -15.09 -11.82
N ALA A 17 3.10 -14.21 -12.20
CA ALA A 17 3.65 -14.25 -13.56
C ALA A 17 4.45 -15.53 -13.77
N GLU A 18 3.99 -16.36 -14.70
CA GLU A 18 4.66 -17.61 -15.03
C GLU A 18 6.08 -17.34 -15.52
N SER A 19 7.03 -18.04 -14.96
CA SER A 19 8.38 -18.11 -15.46
C SER A 19 9.05 -19.40 -14.95
N TYR A 20 10.17 -19.75 -15.55
CA TYR A 20 10.87 -20.98 -15.28
C TYR A 20 12.36 -20.69 -15.05
N VAL A 21 13.00 -21.45 -14.19
CA VAL A 21 14.45 -21.60 -14.19
C VAL A 21 14.76 -22.89 -14.94
N ALA A 22 15.50 -22.74 -16.04
CA ALA A 22 15.98 -23.84 -16.84
C ALA A 22 17.42 -24.19 -16.46
N ALA A 23 17.66 -25.40 -16.07
CA ALA A 23 19.02 -25.97 -15.98
C ALA A 23 19.37 -26.59 -17.32
N ILE A 24 20.37 -26.04 -17.95
CA ILE A 24 20.82 -26.41 -19.29
C ILE A 24 22.04 -27.31 -19.16
N SER A 25 21.92 -28.55 -19.64
CA SER A 25 23.05 -29.42 -19.98
C SER A 25 23.32 -29.25 -21.48
N PRO A 26 24.43 -28.61 -21.89
CA PRO A 26 24.65 -28.26 -23.29
C PRO A 26 24.64 -29.49 -24.19
N SER A 27 23.71 -29.51 -25.14
CA SER A 27 23.57 -30.52 -26.20
C SER A 27 23.15 -29.82 -27.52
N VAL A 28 23.17 -30.56 -28.61
CA VAL A 28 22.71 -30.03 -29.90
C VAL A 28 21.23 -29.73 -29.87
N GLU A 29 20.44 -30.59 -29.23
CA GLU A 29 18.99 -30.45 -29.05
C GLU A 29 18.65 -29.26 -28.18
N ALA A 30 19.34 -29.08 -27.05
CA ALA A 30 19.14 -27.90 -26.18
C ALA A 30 19.50 -26.59 -26.91
N ALA A 31 20.62 -26.59 -27.65
CA ALA A 31 21.04 -25.40 -28.41
C ALA A 31 20.03 -25.03 -29.51
N ALA A 32 19.51 -26.03 -30.24
CA ALA A 32 18.49 -25.81 -31.28
C ALA A 32 17.21 -25.26 -30.68
N ALA A 33 16.66 -25.88 -29.61
CA ALA A 33 15.45 -25.44 -28.96
C ALA A 33 15.58 -24.01 -28.40
N LEU A 34 16.71 -23.66 -27.79
CA LEU A 34 16.95 -22.32 -27.27
C LEU A 34 17.09 -21.29 -28.40
N SER A 35 17.73 -21.67 -29.54
CA SER A 35 17.87 -20.80 -30.72
C SER A 35 16.52 -20.50 -31.38
N GLU A 36 15.59 -21.45 -31.38
CA GLU A 36 14.27 -21.29 -31.99
C GLU A 36 13.31 -20.47 -31.14
N ASN A 37 13.44 -20.51 -29.80
CA ASN A 37 12.45 -19.95 -28.90
C ASN A 37 12.93 -18.69 -28.16
N LEU A 38 14.23 -18.36 -28.18
CA LEU A 38 14.74 -17.14 -27.54
C LEU A 38 14.96 -16.00 -28.54
N PRO A 39 14.74 -14.74 -28.13
CA PRO A 39 15.19 -13.60 -28.90
C PRO A 39 16.68 -13.69 -29.24
N ALA A 40 17.05 -13.24 -30.45
CA ALA A 40 18.44 -13.37 -30.98
C ALA A 40 19.52 -12.79 -30.03
N GLU A 41 19.23 -11.66 -29.38
CA GLU A 41 20.14 -11.05 -28.41
C GLU A 41 20.34 -11.95 -27.19
N ARG A 42 19.27 -12.52 -26.67
CA ARG A 42 19.28 -13.38 -25.49
C ARG A 42 19.98 -14.70 -25.78
N PHE A 43 19.74 -15.29 -26.96
CA PHE A 43 20.45 -16.47 -27.41
C PHE A 43 21.95 -16.19 -27.57
N SER A 44 22.33 -15.07 -28.20
CA SER A 44 23.72 -14.66 -28.37
C SER A 44 24.46 -14.51 -27.03
N ALA A 45 23.78 -14.02 -25.99
CA ALA A 45 24.35 -13.87 -24.66
C ALA A 45 24.69 -15.21 -23.98
N ILE A 46 23.89 -16.26 -24.21
CA ILE A 46 24.09 -17.59 -23.62
C ILE A 46 24.93 -18.53 -24.49
N TYR A 47 25.10 -18.23 -25.78
CA TYR A 47 25.82 -19.08 -26.71
C TYR A 47 27.25 -19.43 -26.28
N PRO A 48 28.06 -18.53 -25.69
CA PRO A 48 29.38 -18.89 -25.16
C PRO A 48 29.32 -19.96 -24.06
N SER A 49 28.22 -19.98 -23.25
CA SER A 49 28.04 -21.00 -22.21
C SER A 49 27.71 -22.38 -22.82
N LEU A 50 26.86 -22.40 -23.85
CA LEU A 50 26.60 -23.61 -24.63
C LEU A 50 27.87 -24.20 -25.23
N GLN A 51 28.72 -23.34 -25.82
CA GLN A 51 30.00 -23.80 -26.41
C GLN A 51 31.00 -24.36 -25.42
N LYS A 52 31.00 -23.87 -24.16
CA LYS A 52 31.86 -24.42 -23.10
C LYS A 52 31.52 -25.87 -22.71
N GLY A 53 30.28 -26.29 -23.00
CA GLY A 53 29.80 -27.63 -22.63
C GLY A 53 29.60 -27.83 -21.12
N VAL A 54 29.64 -26.76 -20.31
CA VAL A 54 29.45 -26.83 -18.85
C VAL A 54 27.99 -26.49 -18.53
N PRO A 55 27.31 -27.23 -17.63
CA PRO A 55 25.94 -26.92 -17.25
C PRO A 55 25.81 -25.53 -16.65
N PHE A 56 24.72 -24.87 -17.00
CA PHE A 56 24.38 -23.52 -16.48
C PHE A 56 22.89 -23.40 -16.32
N ALA A 57 22.46 -22.37 -15.59
CA ALA A 57 21.05 -22.04 -15.40
C ALA A 57 20.69 -20.69 -16.02
N ILE A 58 19.48 -20.61 -16.60
CA ILE A 58 18.90 -19.36 -17.11
C ILE A 58 17.42 -19.28 -16.67
N ARG A 59 16.90 -18.06 -16.63
CA ARG A 59 15.46 -17.84 -16.46
C ARG A 59 14.80 -17.78 -17.84
N LEU A 60 13.66 -18.43 -17.97
CA LEU A 60 12.83 -18.43 -19.17
C LEU A 60 11.44 -17.89 -18.84
N ASP A 61 10.88 -17.09 -19.73
CA ASP A 61 9.52 -16.57 -19.60
C ASP A 61 8.49 -17.58 -20.12
N GLU A 62 8.91 -18.45 -21.01
CA GLU A 62 8.09 -19.52 -21.60
C GLU A 62 8.71 -20.90 -21.37
N ARG A 63 7.87 -21.93 -21.45
CA ARG A 63 8.27 -23.31 -21.29
C ARG A 63 8.95 -23.83 -22.57
N ILE A 64 10.24 -24.12 -22.49
CA ILE A 64 11.02 -24.72 -23.59
C ILE A 64 11.43 -26.13 -23.19
N GLU A 65 10.89 -27.14 -23.88
CA GLU A 65 11.20 -28.55 -23.61
C GLU A 65 12.14 -29.11 -24.67
N ALA A 66 13.28 -29.65 -24.26
CA ALA A 66 14.21 -30.37 -25.12
C ALA A 66 15.11 -31.28 -24.26
N GLN A 67 15.77 -32.26 -24.90
CA GLN A 67 16.80 -33.03 -24.23
C GLN A 67 17.94 -32.11 -23.77
N GLY A 68 18.33 -32.24 -22.51
CA GLY A 68 19.33 -31.36 -21.90
C GLY A 68 18.76 -30.08 -21.27
N ILE A 69 17.44 -29.90 -21.26
CA ILE A 69 16.77 -28.80 -20.56
C ILE A 69 15.87 -29.34 -19.45
N LEU A 70 16.16 -28.99 -18.20
CA LEU A 70 15.31 -29.31 -17.06
C LEU A 70 14.66 -28.01 -16.58
N LEU A 71 13.30 -27.99 -16.56
CA LEU A 71 12.51 -26.81 -16.22
C LEU A 71 11.94 -26.90 -14.81
N PHE A 72 12.08 -25.81 -14.06
CA PHE A 72 11.51 -25.66 -12.73
C PHE A 72 10.66 -24.39 -12.68
N PRO A 73 9.36 -24.48 -12.31
CA PRO A 73 8.52 -23.30 -12.14
C PRO A 73 9.14 -22.35 -11.12
N ALA A 74 9.35 -21.11 -11.51
CA ALA A 74 9.94 -20.05 -10.69
C ALA A 74 9.27 -18.72 -11.01
N PRO A 75 8.00 -18.55 -10.62
CA PRO A 75 7.23 -17.35 -10.98
C PRO A 75 7.94 -16.08 -10.54
N TYR A 76 7.81 -15.02 -11.34
CA TYR A 76 8.28 -13.70 -10.95
C TYR A 76 7.55 -13.24 -9.71
N ARG A 77 8.28 -12.64 -8.76
CA ARG A 77 7.69 -12.09 -7.52
C ARG A 77 6.69 -11.01 -7.81
N TYR A 78 7.03 -10.12 -8.73
CA TYR A 78 6.24 -8.99 -9.16
C TYR A 78 5.94 -9.12 -10.65
N SER A 79 4.77 -8.65 -11.06
CA SER A 79 4.37 -8.51 -12.46
C SER A 79 4.44 -7.05 -12.88
N ASP A 80 4.33 -6.79 -14.18
CA ASP A 80 4.28 -5.42 -14.73
C ASP A 80 3.08 -4.61 -14.17
N GLN A 81 2.07 -5.31 -13.63
CA GLN A 81 0.89 -4.72 -12.97
C GLN A 81 0.86 -5.14 -11.49
N SER A 82 1.92 -4.80 -10.75
CA SER A 82 2.01 -5.11 -9.33
C SER A 82 1.00 -4.31 -8.52
N LEU A 83 0.00 -4.99 -7.96
CA LEU A 83 -1.06 -4.37 -7.16
C LEU A 83 -0.57 -3.96 -5.78
N ALA A 84 -1.13 -2.86 -5.25
CA ALA A 84 -0.87 -2.33 -3.91
C ALA A 84 0.63 -2.19 -3.60
N CYS A 85 1.45 -1.77 -4.59
CA CYS A 85 2.92 -1.78 -4.50
C CYS A 85 3.47 -1.13 -3.23
N HIS A 86 2.88 -0.03 -2.74
CA HIS A 86 3.29 0.64 -1.50
C HIS A 86 2.94 -0.17 -0.23
N THR A 87 1.85 -0.93 -0.26
CA THR A 87 1.42 -1.76 0.87
C THR A 87 2.17 -3.09 0.86
N ILE A 88 2.28 -3.73 -0.28
CA ILE A 88 3.05 -4.96 -0.45
C ILE A 88 4.53 -4.70 -0.17
N GLY A 89 5.08 -3.62 -0.71
CA GLY A 89 6.50 -3.29 -0.59
C GLY A 89 7.36 -3.98 -1.64
N TYR A 90 8.66 -4.08 -1.37
CA TYR A 90 9.65 -4.60 -2.31
C TYR A 90 10.80 -5.31 -1.59
N LEU A 91 11.58 -6.03 -2.38
CA LEU A 91 12.76 -6.78 -1.94
C LEU A 91 14.04 -6.07 -2.35
N ASP A 92 15.12 -6.32 -1.62
CA ASP A 92 16.46 -5.96 -2.05
C ASP A 92 17.06 -7.01 -3.02
N GLY A 93 18.30 -6.77 -3.46
CA GLY A 93 19.01 -7.68 -4.37
C GLY A 93 19.35 -9.05 -3.76
N SER A 94 19.22 -9.22 -2.44
CA SER A 94 19.38 -10.51 -1.74
C SER A 94 18.06 -11.27 -1.58
N GLY A 95 16.93 -10.62 -1.91
CA GLY A 95 15.59 -11.20 -1.76
C GLY A 95 14.97 -10.98 -0.38
N GLU A 96 15.53 -10.09 0.43
CA GLU A 96 15.00 -9.71 1.74
C GLU A 96 13.99 -8.54 1.61
N GLY A 97 12.96 -8.56 2.45
CA GLY A 97 11.93 -7.53 2.47
C GLY A 97 12.42 -6.19 3.02
N VAL A 98 12.32 -5.13 2.22
CA VAL A 98 12.77 -3.77 2.60
C VAL A 98 11.64 -2.90 3.12
N ALA A 99 10.45 -3.04 2.56
CA ALA A 99 9.29 -2.21 2.88
C ALA A 99 7.99 -3.01 2.91
N GLY A 100 6.92 -2.42 3.44
CA GLY A 100 5.57 -2.96 3.40
C GLY A 100 5.43 -4.34 4.06
N ILE A 101 4.50 -5.13 3.53
CA ILE A 101 4.22 -6.49 3.97
C ILE A 101 5.41 -7.42 3.74
N GLU A 102 6.18 -7.21 2.67
CA GLU A 102 7.41 -7.96 2.41
C GLU A 102 8.40 -7.88 3.58
N LYS A 103 8.56 -6.67 4.17
CA LYS A 103 9.40 -6.47 5.35
C LYS A 103 8.75 -6.99 6.61
N ALA A 104 7.48 -6.65 6.82
CA ALA A 104 6.76 -6.98 8.05
C ALA A 104 6.68 -8.49 8.32
N PHE A 105 6.59 -9.29 7.25
CA PHE A 105 6.50 -10.74 7.32
C PHE A 105 7.70 -11.44 6.66
N ASN A 106 8.86 -10.78 6.63
CA ASN A 106 10.04 -11.31 5.97
C ASN A 106 10.37 -12.73 6.46
N ASP A 107 10.42 -12.96 7.76
CA ASP A 107 10.75 -14.25 8.36
C ASP A 107 9.75 -15.33 7.94
N VAL A 108 8.43 -15.03 7.99
CA VAL A 108 7.38 -15.96 7.56
C VAL A 108 7.49 -16.29 6.08
N LEU A 109 7.77 -15.28 5.25
CA LEU A 109 7.87 -15.44 3.80
C LEU A 109 9.16 -16.18 3.36
N THR A 110 10.17 -16.22 4.22
CA THR A 110 11.45 -16.92 3.97
C THR A 110 11.58 -18.25 4.70
N GLU A 111 10.76 -18.53 5.71
CA GLU A 111 10.89 -19.69 6.61
C GLU A 111 10.97 -21.04 5.88
N ASN A 112 10.21 -21.19 4.80
CA ASN A 112 10.14 -22.44 4.03
C ASN A 112 10.55 -22.24 2.57
N GLN A 113 11.68 -21.58 2.34
CA GLN A 113 12.23 -21.42 1.00
C GLN A 113 12.64 -22.77 0.44
N GLY A 114 11.86 -23.30 -0.49
CA GLY A 114 12.23 -24.50 -1.23
C GLY A 114 13.46 -24.25 -2.11
N LYS A 115 14.33 -25.24 -2.17
CA LYS A 115 15.54 -25.21 -3.00
C LYS A 115 15.48 -26.35 -4.00
N VAL A 116 15.79 -26.06 -5.25
CA VAL A 116 16.09 -27.05 -6.28
C VAL A 116 17.58 -27.04 -6.51
N SER A 117 18.22 -28.20 -6.43
CA SER A 117 19.62 -28.39 -6.76
C SER A 117 19.78 -29.55 -7.74
N ILE A 118 20.69 -29.40 -8.68
CA ILE A 118 21.00 -30.42 -9.68
C ILE A 118 22.47 -30.70 -9.57
N GLN A 119 22.79 -32.00 -9.51
CA GLN A 119 24.15 -32.53 -9.46
C GLN A 119 24.42 -33.32 -10.73
N TYR A 120 25.42 -32.94 -11.48
CA TYR A 120 25.89 -33.65 -12.66
C TYR A 120 27.16 -34.41 -12.35
N VAL A 121 27.33 -35.62 -12.90
CA VAL A 121 28.61 -36.28 -12.97
C VAL A 121 29.37 -35.72 -14.17
N VAL A 122 30.55 -35.16 -13.92
CA VAL A 122 31.30 -34.38 -14.93
C VAL A 122 32.68 -34.96 -15.17
N ASP A 123 33.24 -34.72 -16.36
CA ASP A 123 34.62 -34.99 -16.69
C ASP A 123 35.61 -33.98 -16.06
N ALA A 124 36.91 -34.11 -16.33
CA ALA A 124 37.94 -33.21 -15.84
C ALA A 124 37.84 -31.77 -16.38
N LEU A 125 37.00 -31.54 -17.37
CA LEU A 125 36.70 -30.21 -17.97
C LEU A 125 35.34 -29.68 -17.51
N ASN A 126 34.72 -30.30 -16.46
CA ASN A 126 33.39 -29.97 -15.93
C ASN A 126 32.25 -30.16 -16.96
N ARG A 127 32.40 -31.01 -17.95
CA ARG A 127 31.36 -31.34 -18.91
C ARG A 127 30.58 -32.58 -18.43
N PRO A 128 29.23 -32.61 -18.55
CA PRO A 128 28.44 -33.77 -18.15
C PRO A 128 28.88 -35.02 -18.93
N LEU A 129 28.95 -36.15 -18.25
CA LEU A 129 29.16 -37.41 -18.92
C LEU A 129 27.94 -37.79 -19.74
N GLY A 130 28.13 -38.28 -20.96
CA GLY A 130 27.04 -38.63 -21.85
C GLY A 130 26.05 -39.61 -21.22
N GLY A 131 24.77 -39.25 -21.25
CA GLY A 131 23.67 -40.01 -20.65
C GLY A 131 23.35 -39.66 -19.18
N ASP A 132 24.10 -38.75 -18.54
CA ASP A 132 23.75 -38.23 -17.21
C ASP A 132 22.75 -37.07 -17.31
N GLU A 133 21.50 -37.31 -16.94
CA GLU A 133 20.45 -36.29 -16.88
C GLU A 133 20.57 -35.36 -15.64
N GLY A 134 21.55 -35.62 -14.78
CA GLY A 134 21.74 -34.95 -13.50
C GLY A 134 20.79 -35.44 -12.40
N ARG A 135 21.27 -35.45 -11.18
CA ARG A 135 20.47 -35.82 -10.00
C ARG A 135 19.79 -34.58 -9.46
N VAL A 136 18.46 -34.50 -9.61
CA VAL A 136 17.63 -33.42 -9.07
C VAL A 136 17.28 -33.71 -7.62
N THR A 137 17.50 -32.74 -6.75
CA THR A 137 16.98 -32.69 -5.38
C THR A 137 16.10 -31.48 -5.27
N ASP A 138 14.80 -31.71 -5.13
CA ASP A 138 13.78 -30.64 -5.01
C ASP A 138 13.15 -30.68 -3.62
N THR A 139 13.33 -29.60 -2.86
CA THR A 139 12.70 -29.37 -1.56
C THR A 139 11.65 -28.27 -1.61
N SER A 140 11.29 -27.77 -2.79
CA SER A 140 10.33 -26.68 -2.96
C SER A 140 8.89 -27.05 -2.56
N TYR A 141 8.60 -28.33 -2.43
CA TYR A 141 7.31 -28.88 -2.03
C TYR A 141 7.10 -28.95 -0.50
N LEU A 142 8.15 -28.73 0.31
CA LEU A 142 8.13 -28.90 1.78
C LEU A 142 7.31 -27.84 2.54
N GLY A 143 6.34 -27.27 1.91
CA GLY A 143 5.39 -26.31 2.48
C GLY A 143 5.74 -24.87 2.11
N LYS A 144 4.76 -24.15 1.62
CA LYS A 144 4.89 -22.73 1.33
C LYS A 144 4.25 -21.95 2.46
N SER A 145 5.05 -21.25 3.27
CA SER A 145 4.53 -20.22 4.14
C SER A 145 3.98 -19.07 3.28
N GLY A 146 2.95 -18.41 3.76
CA GLY A 146 2.34 -17.29 3.05
C GLY A 146 1.62 -16.36 4.00
N VAL A 147 1.26 -15.20 3.51
CA VAL A 147 0.53 -14.17 4.27
C VAL A 147 -0.78 -13.86 3.56
N VAL A 148 -1.90 -13.90 4.30
CA VAL A 148 -3.22 -13.56 3.80
C VAL A 148 -3.57 -12.15 4.30
N LEU A 149 -3.84 -11.24 3.37
CA LEU A 149 -4.22 -9.86 3.66
C LEU A 149 -5.74 -9.71 3.74
N THR A 150 -6.18 -8.58 4.26
CA THR A 150 -7.59 -8.18 4.19
C THR A 150 -7.96 -7.59 2.84
N LEU A 151 -6.99 -7.24 2.00
CA LEU A 151 -7.22 -6.72 0.65
C LEU A 151 -8.01 -7.72 -0.18
N ASP A 152 -8.89 -7.23 -1.03
CA ASP A 152 -9.59 -7.96 -2.07
C ASP A 152 -8.96 -7.59 -3.42
N LYS A 153 -8.36 -8.55 -4.10
CA LYS A 153 -7.61 -8.32 -5.33
C LYS A 153 -8.43 -7.59 -6.41
N ARG A 154 -9.70 -7.97 -6.56
CA ARG A 154 -10.58 -7.36 -7.55
C ARG A 154 -10.92 -5.91 -7.20
N ILE A 155 -11.21 -5.64 -5.91
CA ILE A 155 -11.48 -4.28 -5.45
C ILE A 155 -10.24 -3.42 -5.60
N GLN A 156 -9.07 -3.95 -5.28
CA GLN A 156 -7.79 -3.27 -5.44
C GLN A 156 -7.52 -2.90 -6.90
N GLN A 157 -7.69 -3.84 -7.84
CA GLN A 157 -7.53 -3.59 -9.28
C GLN A 157 -8.45 -2.46 -9.76
N ILE A 158 -9.74 -2.53 -9.43
CA ILE A 158 -10.71 -1.50 -9.84
C ILE A 158 -10.32 -0.14 -9.25
N ALA A 159 -9.91 -0.11 -7.97
CA ALA A 159 -9.52 1.13 -7.30
C ALA A 159 -8.27 1.77 -7.93
N GLU A 160 -7.26 0.97 -8.29
CA GLU A 160 -6.06 1.44 -9.00
C GLU A 160 -6.39 1.94 -10.40
N GLU A 161 -7.06 1.14 -11.22
CA GLU A 161 -7.44 1.52 -12.59
C GLU A 161 -8.23 2.83 -12.65
N VAL A 162 -9.17 3.02 -11.72
CA VAL A 162 -9.95 4.27 -11.66
C VAL A 162 -9.11 5.42 -11.14
N ALA A 163 -8.30 5.20 -10.11
CA ALA A 163 -7.46 6.24 -9.54
C ALA A 163 -6.41 6.73 -10.55
N GLU A 164 -5.69 5.84 -11.21
CA GLU A 164 -4.67 6.17 -12.22
C GLU A 164 -5.25 6.93 -13.41
N LYS A 165 -6.49 6.63 -13.79
CA LYS A 165 -7.15 7.32 -14.91
C LYS A 165 -7.52 8.77 -14.60
N HIS A 166 -7.73 9.12 -13.32
CA HIS A 166 -8.33 10.40 -12.94
C HIS A 166 -7.47 11.25 -11.98
N LEU A 167 -6.40 10.69 -11.40
CA LEU A 167 -5.63 11.32 -10.34
C LEU A 167 -4.12 11.11 -10.57
N ASP A 168 -3.35 12.16 -10.38
CA ASP A 168 -1.87 12.10 -10.50
C ASP A 168 -1.21 11.77 -9.16
N GLN A 169 -1.67 12.41 -8.08
CA GLN A 169 -1.20 12.20 -6.71
C GLN A 169 -2.39 12.01 -5.79
N ALA A 170 -2.55 10.80 -5.25
CA ALA A 170 -3.72 10.47 -4.45
C ALA A 170 -3.49 9.31 -3.48
N ALA A 171 -4.41 9.19 -2.51
CA ALA A 171 -4.63 7.97 -1.76
C ALA A 171 -6.12 7.60 -1.85
N VAL A 172 -6.41 6.33 -2.15
CA VAL A 172 -7.77 5.78 -2.14
C VAL A 172 -7.79 4.57 -1.22
N LEU A 173 -8.68 4.57 -0.25
CA LEU A 173 -8.89 3.46 0.67
C LEU A 173 -10.34 2.98 0.57
N VAL A 174 -10.50 1.68 0.51
CA VAL A 174 -11.82 1.02 0.60
C VAL A 174 -11.83 0.16 1.84
N ALA A 175 -12.75 0.43 2.76
CA ALA A 175 -12.90 -0.29 4.01
C ALA A 175 -14.28 -0.93 4.13
N GLU A 176 -14.31 -2.09 4.77
CA GLU A 176 -15.54 -2.82 5.07
C GLU A 176 -16.14 -2.33 6.39
N ILE A 177 -17.42 -1.97 6.39
CA ILE A 177 -18.16 -1.59 7.59
C ILE A 177 -18.80 -2.86 8.22
N PRO A 178 -18.77 -3.04 9.53
CA PRO A 178 -18.14 -2.20 10.57
C PRO A 178 -16.71 -2.59 10.91
N SER A 179 -16.15 -3.62 10.27
CA SER A 179 -14.88 -4.24 10.66
C SER A 179 -13.65 -3.36 10.43
N CYS A 180 -13.77 -2.30 9.64
CA CYS A 180 -12.68 -1.46 9.13
C CYS A 180 -11.57 -2.24 8.41
N LYS A 181 -11.84 -3.46 7.95
CA LYS A 181 -10.88 -4.22 7.13
C LYS A 181 -10.67 -3.50 5.81
N LEU A 182 -9.42 -3.16 5.52
CA LEU A 182 -9.06 -2.55 4.24
C LEU A 182 -9.21 -3.57 3.11
N ARG A 183 -10.05 -3.25 2.14
CA ARG A 183 -10.29 -4.05 0.93
C ARG A 183 -9.48 -3.57 -0.26
N ALA A 184 -9.14 -2.27 -0.28
CA ALA A 184 -8.16 -1.70 -1.19
C ALA A 184 -7.39 -0.56 -0.51
N VAL A 185 -6.13 -0.40 -0.91
CA VAL A 185 -5.24 0.70 -0.51
C VAL A 185 -4.44 1.12 -1.73
N VAL A 186 -4.76 2.27 -2.28
CA VAL A 186 -4.06 2.86 -3.42
C VAL A 186 -3.26 4.06 -2.97
N SER A 187 -2.06 4.20 -3.48
CA SER A 187 -1.23 5.40 -3.36
C SER A 187 -0.65 5.73 -4.73
N LEU A 188 -0.83 6.96 -5.21
CA LEU A 188 -0.33 7.42 -6.50
C LEU A 188 0.68 8.56 -6.35
N PRO A 189 1.70 8.63 -7.24
CA PRO A 189 2.00 7.65 -8.29
C PRO A 189 2.46 6.31 -7.72
N GLY A 190 2.18 5.22 -8.45
CA GLY A 190 2.71 3.90 -8.18
C GLY A 190 4.19 3.78 -8.55
N PHE A 191 4.79 2.64 -8.26
CA PHE A 191 6.16 2.31 -8.68
C PHE A 191 6.26 0.82 -9.01
N ASP A 192 7.26 0.45 -9.80
CA ASP A 192 7.60 -0.95 -10.05
C ASP A 192 8.44 -1.53 -8.90
N PRO A 193 7.91 -2.49 -8.12
CA PRO A 193 8.66 -3.14 -7.04
C PRO A 193 9.86 -3.94 -7.51
N ALA A 194 9.92 -4.30 -8.80
CA ALA A 194 11.07 -4.99 -9.40
C ALA A 194 12.19 -4.00 -9.79
N ASN A 195 11.87 -2.70 -9.98
CA ASN A 195 12.82 -1.66 -10.40
C ASN A 195 12.73 -0.39 -9.53
N VAL A 196 12.94 -0.52 -8.24
CA VAL A 196 12.84 0.60 -7.28
C VAL A 196 13.85 1.72 -7.55
N ALA A 197 14.96 1.41 -8.22
CA ALA A 197 15.99 2.41 -8.56
C ALA A 197 15.43 3.54 -9.44
N GLU A 198 14.51 3.25 -10.34
CA GLU A 198 13.81 4.23 -11.17
C GLU A 198 12.91 5.13 -10.32
N ALA A 199 12.16 4.53 -9.38
CA ALA A 199 11.29 5.27 -8.49
C ALA A 199 12.04 6.25 -7.55
N LEU A 200 13.29 5.94 -7.18
CA LEU A 200 14.14 6.86 -6.39
C LEU A 200 14.49 8.15 -7.14
N GLN A 201 14.49 8.12 -8.47
CA GLN A 201 14.77 9.28 -9.33
C GLN A 201 13.49 9.93 -9.85
N GLY A 202 12.34 9.32 -9.59
CA GLY A 202 11.03 9.77 -10.05
C GLY A 202 10.56 11.06 -9.37
N GLU A 203 9.83 11.87 -10.10
CA GLU A 203 9.14 13.04 -9.57
C GLU A 203 7.96 12.62 -8.66
N ASN A 204 7.48 13.55 -7.82
CA ASN A 204 6.30 13.34 -6.96
C ASN A 204 6.44 12.23 -5.90
N SER A 205 7.68 11.88 -5.51
CA SER A 205 7.95 10.90 -4.44
C SER A 205 7.18 9.58 -4.62
N PRO A 206 7.48 8.77 -5.66
CA PRO A 206 6.73 7.56 -5.99
C PRO A 206 6.78 6.49 -4.89
N LEU A 207 7.81 6.48 -4.03
CA LEU A 207 7.92 5.52 -2.92
C LEU A 207 7.11 5.90 -1.67
N MET A 208 6.51 7.09 -1.66
CA MET A 208 5.72 7.57 -0.52
C MET A 208 4.36 6.89 -0.48
N ASN A 209 4.07 6.15 0.58
CA ASN A 209 2.71 5.64 0.81
C ASN A 209 1.81 6.77 1.33
N ARG A 210 1.04 7.38 0.44
CA ARG A 210 0.15 8.49 0.75
C ARG A 210 -1.02 8.10 1.63
N ALA A 211 -1.45 6.85 1.57
CA ALA A 211 -2.54 6.35 2.41
C ALA A 211 -2.19 6.38 3.91
N PHE A 212 -0.89 6.27 4.23
CA PHE A 212 -0.37 6.21 5.60
C PHE A 212 0.42 7.45 6.00
N SER A 213 0.51 8.45 5.13
CA SER A 213 1.16 9.75 5.38
C SER A 213 0.15 10.78 5.86
N ALA A 214 0.60 11.78 6.63
CA ALA A 214 -0.28 12.77 7.25
C ALA A 214 -0.42 14.04 6.40
N TYR A 215 -1.64 14.54 6.32
CA TYR A 215 -2.04 15.75 5.58
C TYR A 215 -2.96 16.63 6.42
N ASN A 216 -3.15 17.88 6.01
CA ASN A 216 -4.17 18.74 6.57
C ASN A 216 -5.55 18.14 6.35
N VAL A 217 -6.39 18.12 7.39
CA VAL A 217 -7.66 17.39 7.39
C VAL A 217 -8.78 18.18 6.70
N GLY A 218 -8.95 19.42 7.08
CA GLY A 218 -10.01 20.27 6.56
C GLY A 218 -11.41 19.85 7.03
N SER A 219 -12.42 20.18 6.23
CA SER A 219 -13.84 20.12 6.60
C SER A 219 -14.38 18.74 6.98
N VAL A 220 -13.74 17.65 6.61
CA VAL A 220 -14.15 16.30 7.09
C VAL A 220 -14.04 16.19 8.61
N PHE A 221 -13.21 17.00 9.26
CA PHE A 221 -13.07 17.04 10.71
C PHE A 221 -14.29 17.61 11.43
N LYS A 222 -15.18 18.31 10.74
CA LYS A 222 -16.46 18.82 11.28
C LYS A 222 -17.35 17.70 11.84
N LEU A 223 -17.17 16.49 11.38
CA LEU A 223 -17.83 15.31 11.94
C LEU A 223 -17.38 15.04 13.39
N VAL A 224 -16.09 15.23 13.67
CA VAL A 224 -15.55 15.14 15.04
C VAL A 224 -16.07 16.27 15.91
N SER A 225 -16.15 17.49 15.37
CA SER A 225 -16.72 18.66 16.07
C SER A 225 -18.19 18.44 16.40
N ALA A 226 -18.98 17.91 15.47
CA ALA A 226 -20.37 17.54 15.70
C ALA A 226 -20.51 16.49 16.82
N ALA A 227 -19.70 15.42 16.76
CA ALA A 227 -19.71 14.39 17.79
C ALA A 227 -19.35 14.94 19.17
N ALA A 228 -18.32 15.81 19.28
CA ALA A 228 -17.93 16.45 20.53
C ALA A 228 -19.03 17.35 21.11
N ALA A 229 -19.75 18.05 20.25
CA ALA A 229 -20.88 18.89 20.66
C ALA A 229 -22.04 18.05 21.20
N LEU A 230 -22.42 16.97 20.50
CA LEU A 230 -23.47 16.04 20.92
C LEU A 230 -23.14 15.37 22.27
N GLU A 231 -21.90 14.87 22.43
CA GLU A 231 -21.43 14.30 23.70
C GLU A 231 -21.35 15.35 24.84
N SER A 232 -21.25 16.61 24.49
CA SER A 232 -21.29 17.70 25.48
C SER A 232 -22.71 18.15 25.83
N GLY A 233 -23.74 17.52 25.25
CA GLY A 233 -25.16 17.77 25.52
C GLY A 233 -25.76 18.89 24.66
N ILE A 234 -25.05 19.38 23.63
CA ILE A 234 -25.62 20.35 22.69
C ILE A 234 -26.56 19.59 21.74
N PRO A 235 -27.83 19.99 21.65
CA PRO A 235 -28.80 19.25 20.86
C PRO A 235 -28.55 19.42 19.35
N PRO A 236 -28.91 18.41 18.52
CA PRO A 236 -28.66 18.46 17.06
C PRO A 236 -29.45 19.56 16.33
N ASN A 237 -30.48 20.11 16.94
CA ASN A 237 -31.27 21.25 16.44
C ASN A 237 -30.73 22.61 16.93
N TYR A 238 -29.57 22.65 17.60
CA TYR A 238 -28.90 23.91 17.88
C TYR A 238 -28.76 24.69 16.59
N SER A 239 -29.18 25.97 16.61
CA SER A 239 -29.21 26.78 15.40
C SER A 239 -28.35 28.03 15.55
N TYR A 240 -27.76 28.44 14.43
CA TYR A 240 -26.90 29.60 14.29
C TYR A 240 -27.17 30.29 12.94
N VAL A 241 -27.14 31.62 12.88
CA VAL A 241 -27.28 32.36 11.62
C VAL A 241 -25.88 32.62 11.07
N CYS A 242 -25.56 31.97 9.95
CA CYS A 242 -24.32 32.19 9.22
C CYS A 242 -24.42 33.39 8.29
N GLU A 243 -23.64 34.40 8.55
CA GLU A 243 -23.52 35.61 7.71
C GLU A 243 -22.35 35.54 6.73
N GLY A 244 -21.71 34.36 6.59
CA GLY A 244 -20.53 34.15 5.75
C GLY A 244 -19.21 34.34 6.49
N GLU A 245 -19.24 35.10 7.60
CA GLU A 245 -18.05 35.39 8.41
C GLU A 245 -18.38 35.41 9.90
N ILE A 246 -17.34 35.27 10.73
CA ILE A 246 -17.40 35.36 12.19
C ILE A 246 -16.09 35.93 12.73
N GLU A 247 -16.17 36.92 13.64
CA GLU A 247 -15.01 37.46 14.32
C GLU A 247 -14.68 36.63 15.59
N VAL A 248 -13.43 36.28 15.75
CA VAL A 248 -12.90 35.65 16.96
C VAL A 248 -11.61 36.35 17.39
N ASP A 249 -11.62 36.99 18.55
CA ASP A 249 -10.48 37.72 19.12
C ASP A 249 -9.78 38.67 18.12
N GLY A 250 -10.59 39.47 17.37
CA GLY A 250 -10.08 40.45 16.40
C GLY A 250 -9.56 39.82 15.09
N SER A 251 -9.88 38.57 14.80
CA SER A 251 -9.60 37.91 13.51
C SER A 251 -10.91 37.46 12.86
N MET A 252 -11.05 37.78 11.57
CA MET A 252 -12.19 37.30 10.78
C MET A 252 -11.92 35.89 10.25
N PHE A 253 -12.92 35.04 10.38
CA PHE A 253 -12.97 33.70 9.79
C PHE A 253 -14.14 33.65 8.82
N HIS A 254 -13.95 33.02 7.68
CA HIS A 254 -14.92 33.03 6.59
C HIS A 254 -15.36 31.60 6.23
N CYS A 255 -16.60 31.49 5.74
CA CYS A 255 -17.02 30.35 4.97
C CYS A 255 -16.33 30.32 3.59
N TYR A 256 -16.43 29.22 2.87
CA TYR A 256 -15.87 29.13 1.53
C TYR A 256 -16.53 30.19 0.63
N ASN A 257 -15.72 30.93 -0.12
CA ASN A 257 -16.16 32.08 -0.94
C ASN A 257 -16.96 33.16 -0.19
N GLU A 258 -16.81 33.28 1.15
CA GLU A 258 -17.55 34.25 1.99
C GLU A 258 -19.06 34.07 1.88
N GLU A 259 -19.56 32.88 1.53
CA GLU A 259 -20.98 32.62 1.31
C GLU A 259 -21.74 32.56 2.64
N ALA A 260 -22.80 33.38 2.73
CA ALA A 260 -23.72 33.37 3.86
C ALA A 260 -24.76 32.29 3.68
N HIS A 261 -24.77 31.28 4.58
CA HIS A 261 -25.69 30.13 4.51
C HIS A 261 -27.05 30.45 5.20
N GLY A 262 -27.16 31.54 5.91
CA GLY A 262 -28.37 31.88 6.68
C GLY A 262 -28.53 31.00 7.91
N GLN A 263 -29.76 30.58 8.22
CA GLN A 263 -30.03 29.79 9.42
C GLN A 263 -29.62 28.34 9.24
N GLU A 264 -28.65 27.91 10.06
CA GLU A 264 -28.05 26.60 10.04
C GLU A 264 -28.40 25.80 11.30
N THR A 265 -28.57 24.51 11.13
CA THR A 265 -28.56 23.47 12.17
C THR A 265 -27.34 22.59 11.97
N MET A 266 -27.05 21.66 12.88
CA MET A 266 -25.91 20.75 12.73
C MET A 266 -25.95 19.98 11.40
N SER A 267 -27.12 19.49 11.00
CA SER A 267 -27.27 18.74 9.74
C SER A 267 -27.03 19.60 8.50
N THR A 268 -27.62 20.80 8.45
CA THR A 268 -27.44 21.70 7.31
C THR A 268 -26.04 22.28 7.27
N ALA A 269 -25.42 22.58 8.41
CA ALA A 269 -24.05 23.06 8.51
C ALA A 269 -23.02 22.01 8.07
N ILE A 270 -23.26 20.72 8.28
CA ILE A 270 -22.45 19.62 7.70
C ILE A 270 -22.63 19.61 6.19
N ALA A 271 -23.87 19.67 5.69
CA ALA A 271 -24.19 19.60 4.27
C ALA A 271 -23.59 20.77 3.48
N HIS A 272 -23.67 21.99 4.04
CA HIS A 272 -23.10 23.21 3.43
C HIS A 272 -21.62 23.41 3.79
N SER A 273 -21.06 22.56 4.63
CA SER A 273 -19.68 22.70 5.14
C SER A 273 -19.43 24.06 5.81
N CYS A 274 -20.40 24.57 6.59
CA CYS A 274 -20.39 25.90 7.18
C CYS A 274 -19.30 26.04 8.26
N ASN A 275 -18.27 26.86 8.01
CA ASN A 275 -17.18 27.09 8.96
C ASN A 275 -17.67 27.86 10.19
N THR A 276 -18.42 28.93 9.98
CA THR A 276 -18.84 29.84 11.05
C THR A 276 -19.78 29.17 12.06
N TYR A 277 -20.66 28.27 11.58
CA TYR A 277 -21.46 27.42 12.46
C TYR A 277 -20.59 26.59 13.41
N PHE A 278 -19.60 25.87 12.87
CA PHE A 278 -18.74 25.01 13.69
C PHE A 278 -17.82 25.82 14.61
N ILE A 279 -17.34 26.98 14.19
CA ILE A 279 -16.60 27.91 15.06
C ILE A 279 -17.47 28.35 16.24
N ASN A 280 -18.72 28.78 16.00
CA ASN A 280 -19.65 29.18 17.04
C ASN A 280 -20.03 28.02 17.96
N LEU A 281 -20.34 26.85 17.39
CA LEU A 281 -20.70 25.64 18.12
C LEU A 281 -19.60 25.24 19.11
N MET A 282 -18.34 25.21 18.65
CA MET A 282 -17.23 24.71 19.45
C MET A 282 -16.75 25.68 20.54
N GLN A 283 -17.16 26.96 20.49
CA GLN A 283 -16.98 27.87 21.63
C GLN A 283 -17.80 27.48 22.88
N GLN A 284 -18.78 26.60 22.73
CA GLN A 284 -19.64 26.10 23.81
C GLN A 284 -19.20 24.74 24.33
N VAL A 285 -18.23 24.09 23.69
CA VAL A 285 -17.70 22.79 24.06
C VAL A 285 -16.38 22.98 24.80
N PRO A 286 -16.18 22.39 25.99
CA PRO A 286 -14.89 22.42 26.67
C PRO A 286 -13.79 21.84 25.78
N GLU A 287 -12.66 22.55 25.65
CA GLU A 287 -11.54 22.17 24.77
C GLU A 287 -11.01 20.76 25.08
N GLU A 288 -11.00 20.36 26.36
CA GLU A 288 -10.59 19.03 26.78
C GLU A 288 -11.50 17.94 26.22
N LYS A 289 -12.83 18.16 26.22
CA LYS A 289 -13.78 17.20 25.64
C LYS A 289 -13.63 17.09 24.13
N PHE A 290 -13.41 18.23 23.49
CA PHE A 290 -13.18 18.26 22.04
C PHE A 290 -11.89 17.50 21.64
N LEU A 291 -10.78 17.76 22.35
CA LEU A 291 -9.53 17.05 22.11
C LEU A 291 -9.67 15.54 22.35
N LYS A 292 -10.32 15.14 23.46
CA LYS A 292 -10.59 13.73 23.76
C LYS A 292 -11.46 13.05 22.70
N MET A 293 -12.42 13.76 22.12
CA MET A 293 -13.22 13.23 21.02
C MET A 293 -12.36 12.96 19.78
N ALA A 294 -11.45 13.88 19.42
CA ALA A 294 -10.51 13.67 18.33
C ALA A 294 -9.60 12.46 18.59
N GLU A 295 -9.07 12.34 19.82
CA GLU A 295 -8.27 11.18 20.24
C GLU A 295 -9.07 9.86 20.18
N ALA A 296 -10.34 9.87 20.57
CA ALA A 296 -11.22 8.71 20.52
C ALA A 296 -11.50 8.24 19.08
N PHE A 297 -11.51 9.14 18.11
CA PHE A 297 -11.56 8.82 16.68
C PHE A 297 -10.20 8.37 16.10
N GLY A 298 -9.15 8.31 16.92
CA GLY A 298 -7.82 7.83 16.51
C GLY A 298 -6.89 8.90 15.96
N PHE A 299 -7.27 10.19 15.99
CA PHE A 299 -6.37 11.28 15.61
C PHE A 299 -5.19 11.38 16.60
N GLY A 300 -4.02 11.74 16.11
CA GLY A 300 -2.80 11.86 16.92
C GLY A 300 -2.17 10.52 17.32
N SER A 301 -2.71 9.38 16.87
CA SER A 301 -2.19 8.04 17.14
C SER A 301 -1.76 7.34 15.85
N SER A 302 -0.67 6.57 15.91
CA SER A 302 -0.28 5.68 14.81
C SER A 302 -1.09 4.39 14.87
N CYS A 303 -1.37 3.79 13.72
CA CYS A 303 -1.99 2.48 13.61
C CYS A 303 -0.93 1.46 13.15
N GLU A 304 -0.81 0.35 13.85
CA GLU A 304 -0.03 -0.80 13.39
C GLU A 304 -0.87 -1.65 12.43
N LEU A 305 -0.44 -1.75 11.19
CA LEU A 305 -1.13 -2.46 10.11
C LEU A 305 -0.63 -3.90 9.96
N ALA A 306 0.63 -4.11 10.32
CA ALA A 306 1.33 -5.39 10.34
C ALA A 306 2.55 -5.25 11.25
N PRO A 307 3.19 -6.34 11.69
CA PRO A 307 4.36 -6.27 12.57
C PRO A 307 5.41 -5.27 12.09
N GLY A 308 5.60 -4.18 12.83
CA GLY A 308 6.55 -3.11 12.49
C GLY A 308 6.14 -2.19 11.32
N LEU A 309 4.95 -2.35 10.75
CA LEU A 309 4.40 -1.49 9.72
C LEU A 309 3.35 -0.56 10.33
N PHE A 310 3.69 0.72 10.45
CA PHE A 310 2.85 1.74 11.09
C PHE A 310 2.45 2.84 10.13
N SER A 311 1.25 3.39 10.32
CA SER A 311 0.89 4.69 9.74
C SER A 311 1.55 5.83 10.54
N VAL A 312 1.71 6.99 9.92
CA VAL A 312 2.10 8.21 10.63
C VAL A 312 0.97 8.61 11.59
N LYS A 313 1.32 9.07 12.79
CA LYS A 313 0.32 9.45 13.81
C LYS A 313 -0.44 10.75 13.51
N GLY A 314 0.11 11.62 12.61
CA GLY A 314 -0.40 12.97 12.45
C GLY A 314 -0.10 13.87 13.65
N THR A 315 -0.75 15.02 13.71
CA THR A 315 -0.62 16.00 14.79
C THR A 315 -1.98 16.38 15.37
N LEU A 316 -2.02 16.64 16.67
CA LEU A 316 -3.12 17.29 17.36
C LEU A 316 -2.59 18.50 18.14
N PRO A 317 -3.36 19.59 18.24
CA PRO A 317 -3.01 20.72 19.09
C PRO A 317 -3.01 20.31 20.56
N SER A 318 -2.17 20.95 21.37
CA SER A 318 -2.22 20.78 22.83
C SER A 318 -3.41 21.53 23.45
N LEU A 319 -3.85 21.15 24.66
CA LEU A 319 -4.86 21.93 25.40
C LEU A 319 -4.41 23.39 25.60
N ARG A 320 -3.11 23.63 25.80
CA ARG A 320 -2.55 24.98 25.89
C ARG A 320 -2.73 25.75 24.59
N THR A 321 -2.54 25.10 23.44
CA THR A 321 -2.80 25.70 22.12
C THR A 321 -4.29 26.06 21.97
N LEU A 322 -5.18 25.11 22.34
CA LEU A 322 -6.63 25.28 22.21
C LEU A 322 -7.23 26.32 23.16
N SER A 323 -6.56 26.68 24.27
CA SER A 323 -7.01 27.79 25.12
C SER A 323 -6.98 29.15 24.42
N ALA A 324 -6.28 29.29 23.30
CA ALA A 324 -6.38 30.42 22.41
C ALA A 324 -7.61 30.26 21.48
N ARG A 325 -8.59 31.15 21.58
CA ARG A 325 -9.85 31.08 20.83
C ARG A 325 -9.66 30.96 19.31
N LYS A 326 -8.65 31.61 18.75
CA LYS A 326 -8.30 31.50 17.31
C LYS A 326 -7.82 30.10 16.94
N ALA A 327 -7.05 29.44 17.81
CA ALA A 327 -6.60 28.07 17.58
C ALA A 327 -7.79 27.09 17.67
N LEU A 328 -8.68 27.28 18.64
CA LEU A 328 -9.92 26.50 18.77
C LEU A 328 -10.82 26.71 17.54
N ALA A 329 -10.95 27.95 17.03
CA ALA A 329 -11.69 28.25 15.82
C ALA A 329 -11.14 27.49 14.62
N ASN A 330 -9.83 27.52 14.38
CA ASN A 330 -9.19 26.74 13.30
C ASN A 330 -9.42 25.23 13.48
N PHE A 331 -9.23 24.71 14.69
CA PHE A 331 -9.41 23.30 14.99
C PHE A 331 -10.86 22.83 14.75
N SER A 332 -11.86 23.69 14.98
CA SER A 332 -13.28 23.36 14.84
C SER A 332 -13.68 22.93 13.42
N PHE A 333 -12.96 23.34 12.39
CA PHE A 333 -13.22 22.98 11.00
C PHE A 333 -12.01 22.29 10.31
N GLY A 334 -11.10 21.74 11.13
CA GLY A 334 -10.04 20.86 10.64
C GLY A 334 -8.79 21.59 10.13
N GLN A 335 -8.51 22.79 10.66
CA GLN A 335 -7.35 23.60 10.32
C GLN A 335 -6.41 23.79 11.53
N GLY A 336 -5.32 24.53 11.34
CA GLY A 336 -4.32 24.79 12.37
C GLY A 336 -3.31 23.65 12.52
N GLU A 337 -2.99 23.26 13.76
CA GLU A 337 -1.99 22.23 14.06
C GLU A 337 -2.53 20.79 13.87
N LEU A 338 -3.56 20.60 13.07
CA LEU A 338 -4.17 19.30 12.81
C LEU A 338 -3.67 18.68 11.51
N THR A 339 -3.08 17.51 11.60
CA THR A 339 -2.84 16.64 10.45
C THR A 339 -3.26 15.22 10.75
N ALA A 340 -3.74 14.50 9.74
CA ALA A 340 -4.11 13.09 9.85
C ALA A 340 -3.82 12.33 8.56
N THR A 341 -3.76 11.01 8.66
CA THR A 341 -3.62 10.15 7.50
C THR A 341 -4.98 9.85 6.87
N PRO A 342 -5.06 9.56 5.58
CA PRO A 342 -6.27 9.03 4.94
C PRO A 342 -6.81 7.79 5.65
N LEU A 343 -5.94 6.96 6.24
CA LEU A 343 -6.34 5.81 7.06
C LEU A 343 -7.12 6.24 8.31
N GLN A 344 -6.68 7.27 9.05
CA GLN A 344 -7.40 7.79 10.22
C GLN A 344 -8.76 8.37 9.83
N ILE A 345 -8.84 9.07 8.69
CA ILE A 345 -10.13 9.55 8.15
C ILE A 345 -11.05 8.37 7.81
N THR A 346 -10.51 7.33 7.18
CA THR A 346 -11.27 6.11 6.85
C THR A 346 -11.81 5.43 8.12
N ALA A 347 -10.99 5.32 9.17
CA ALA A 347 -11.39 4.75 10.46
C ALA A 347 -12.49 5.59 11.15
N MET A 348 -12.35 6.91 11.12
CA MET A 348 -13.38 7.84 11.63
C MET A 348 -14.72 7.64 10.91
N ILE A 349 -14.71 7.64 9.58
CA ILE A 349 -15.92 7.42 8.76
C ILE A 349 -16.53 6.04 9.04
N ASN A 350 -15.70 4.99 9.14
CA ASN A 350 -16.16 3.65 9.50
C ASN A 350 -16.85 3.64 10.86
N THR A 351 -16.28 4.31 11.87
CA THR A 351 -16.88 4.41 13.22
C THR A 351 -18.25 5.11 13.21
N ILE A 352 -18.40 6.16 12.39
CA ILE A 352 -19.68 6.89 12.28
C ILE A 352 -20.74 6.05 11.53
N ALA A 353 -20.30 5.23 10.56
CA ALA A 353 -21.18 4.41 9.73
C ALA A 353 -21.56 3.06 10.38
N SER A 354 -20.93 2.70 11.51
CA SER A 354 -21.19 1.47 12.27
C SER A 354 -22.33 1.64 13.25
#